data_cccf018e404f4571e8f0b700f0fdf4d0
#
_entry.id   cccf018e404f4571e8f0b700f0fdf4d0
#
_cell.length_a   1.000
_cell.length_b   1.000
_cell.length_c   1.000
_cell.angle_alpha   90.00
_cell.angle_beta   90.00
_cell.angle_gamma   90.00
#
_symmetry.space_group_name_H-M   'P 1'
#
loop_
_entity.id
_entity.type
_entity.pdbx_description
1 polymer ?
#
loop_
_entity_poly.entity_id
_entity_poly.type
_entity_poly.pdbx_seq_one_letter_code
_entity_poly.pdbx_strand_id
1 'polypeptide(L)'
;LARGDFDIVIRRLADDLAFGSDTSRLVGSGLEYASSRPYIPGDSVRLLNWRLTARTGRAFVREYEALKRTSVYLVVDTSASMVLSSMRANSKYQIALQIAGALALASLNQSNPVGLLAVGSRQLHAPADNSKQSVLGWINQLRSVSFGESTCVGTKLRALGAQLKQTSLLILLSDLHDPLAAASLRTLAQQHDCAVIHIEDPAET
;
A
#
# COMPACT_ATOMS: atom_id res chain seq x y z
N LEU A 1 6.60 23.27 2.81
CA LEU A 1 6.81 22.95 1.38
C LEU A 1 5.63 23.46 0.56
N ALA A 2 5.88 24.18 -0.54
CA ALA A 2 4.84 24.56 -1.49
C ALA A 2 4.16 23.30 -2.06
N ARG A 3 2.92 23.41 -2.56
CA ARG A 3 2.17 22.24 -3.07
C ARG A 3 2.92 21.53 -4.19
N GLY A 4 3.62 22.27 -5.05
CA GLY A 4 4.41 21.69 -6.14
C GLY A 4 5.63 20.91 -5.66
N ASP A 5 6.32 21.39 -4.63
CA ASP A 5 7.49 20.70 -4.08
C ASP A 5 7.12 19.37 -3.43
N PHE A 6 5.97 19.31 -2.76
CA PHE A 6 5.46 18.08 -2.15
C PHE A 6 5.16 16.99 -3.19
N ASP A 7 4.47 17.35 -4.27
CA ASP A 7 4.13 16.40 -5.35
C ASP A 7 5.39 15.88 -6.08
N ILE A 8 6.42 16.71 -6.21
CA ILE A 8 7.71 16.31 -6.81
C ILE A 8 8.42 15.28 -5.91
N VAL A 9 8.47 15.53 -4.59
CA VAL A 9 9.09 14.61 -3.63
C VAL A 9 8.39 13.25 -3.63
N ILE A 10 7.05 13.25 -3.61
CA ILE A 10 6.26 11.99 -3.67
C ILE A 10 6.58 11.21 -4.94
N ARG A 11 6.59 11.86 -6.11
CA ARG A 11 6.87 11.18 -7.38
C ARG A 11 8.27 10.57 -7.40
N ARG A 12 9.28 11.31 -6.93
CA ARG A 12 10.66 10.82 -6.85
C ARG A 12 10.77 9.59 -5.95
N LEU A 13 10.20 9.66 -4.74
CA LEU A 13 10.18 8.52 -3.83
C LEU A 13 9.42 7.31 -4.42
N ALA A 14 8.34 7.53 -5.14
CA ALA A 14 7.60 6.46 -5.80
C ALA A 14 8.42 5.81 -6.92
N ASP A 15 9.15 6.59 -7.70
CA ASP A 15 10.03 6.10 -8.75
C ASP A 15 11.19 5.29 -8.14
N ASP A 16 11.79 5.75 -7.04
CA ASP A 16 12.85 5.03 -6.32
C ASP A 16 12.35 3.69 -5.76
N LEU A 17 11.13 3.63 -5.24
CA LEU A 17 10.49 2.40 -4.79
C LEU A 17 10.19 1.43 -5.95
N ALA A 18 9.86 1.95 -7.12
CA ALA A 18 9.58 1.15 -8.31
C ALA A 18 10.86 0.52 -8.91
N PHE A 19 12.02 1.15 -8.74
CA PHE A 19 13.30 0.63 -9.24
C PHE A 19 13.74 -0.69 -8.57
N GLY A 20 13.22 -1.00 -7.39
CA GLY A 20 13.49 -2.27 -6.69
C GLY A 20 12.61 -3.44 -7.14
N SER A 21 11.56 -3.21 -7.90
CA SER A 21 10.73 -4.25 -8.48
C SER A 21 11.26 -4.61 -9.88
N ASP A 22 11.78 -5.83 -10.02
CA ASP A 22 12.13 -6.41 -11.32
C ASP A 22 10.90 -6.34 -12.23
N THR A 23 10.81 -5.27 -13.00
CA THR A 23 9.79 -5.11 -14.02
C THR A 23 10.13 -6.01 -15.19
N SER A 24 9.73 -7.27 -15.14
CA SER A 24 9.57 -8.02 -16.36
C SER A 24 8.50 -7.30 -17.18
N ARG A 25 8.96 -6.59 -18.22
CA ARG A 25 8.12 -5.90 -19.20
C ARG A 25 7.30 -6.91 -20.02
N LEU A 26 6.36 -7.58 -19.40
CA LEU A 26 5.26 -8.26 -20.05
C LEU A 26 4.01 -7.43 -19.87
N VAL A 27 3.95 -6.35 -20.64
CA VAL A 27 2.72 -5.60 -20.91
C VAL A 27 1.79 -6.56 -21.64
N GLY A 28 0.78 -7.05 -20.97
CA GLY A 28 -0.29 -7.80 -21.62
C GLY A 28 -1.02 -8.76 -20.67
N SER A 29 -2.29 -8.54 -20.50
CA SER A 29 -3.32 -9.45 -19.99
C SER A 29 -3.47 -9.67 -18.48
N GLY A 30 -2.67 -9.10 -17.60
CA GLY A 30 -2.84 -9.30 -16.13
C GLY A 30 -2.70 -10.75 -15.68
N LEU A 31 -1.98 -11.56 -16.44
CA LEU A 31 -1.70 -12.97 -16.17
C LEU A 31 -0.18 -13.15 -16.04
N GLU A 32 0.29 -13.65 -14.91
CA GLU A 32 1.68 -14.07 -14.74
C GLU A 32 1.84 -15.56 -15.03
N TYR A 33 2.96 -15.91 -15.69
CA TYR A 33 3.30 -17.31 -15.90
C TYR A 33 3.60 -17.95 -14.54
N ALA A 34 2.78 -18.93 -14.12
CA ALA A 34 2.95 -19.64 -12.88
C ALA A 34 3.75 -20.94 -13.06
N SER A 35 3.31 -21.79 -13.98
CA SER A 35 3.91 -23.10 -14.19
C SER A 35 3.63 -23.66 -15.58
N SER A 36 4.16 -24.87 -15.88
CA SER A 36 3.72 -25.68 -17.01
C SER A 36 3.30 -27.06 -16.52
N ARG A 37 2.10 -27.49 -16.91
CA ARG A 37 1.62 -28.84 -16.68
C ARG A 37 1.50 -29.64 -17.98
N PRO A 38 1.42 -30.96 -17.90
CA PRO A 38 1.11 -31.79 -19.07
C PRO A 38 -0.21 -31.38 -19.74
N TYR A 39 -0.24 -31.41 -21.06
CA TYR A 39 -1.44 -31.15 -21.86
C TYR A 39 -2.51 -32.19 -21.58
N ILE A 40 -3.74 -31.76 -21.43
CA ILE A 40 -4.94 -32.58 -21.32
C ILE A 40 -5.85 -32.27 -22.51
N PRO A 41 -6.50 -33.26 -23.13
CA PRO A 41 -7.46 -33.03 -24.23
C PRO A 41 -8.51 -32.00 -23.81
N GLY A 42 -8.62 -30.89 -24.60
CA GLY A 42 -9.47 -29.75 -24.32
C GLY A 42 -8.71 -28.46 -23.96
N ASP A 43 -7.43 -28.56 -23.65
CA ASP A 43 -6.59 -27.37 -23.43
C ASP A 43 -6.37 -26.58 -24.72
N SER A 44 -6.28 -25.26 -24.59
CA SER A 44 -6.02 -24.40 -25.73
C SER A 44 -4.60 -24.58 -26.28
N VAL A 45 -4.49 -24.89 -27.55
CA VAL A 45 -3.20 -25.04 -28.25
C VAL A 45 -2.36 -23.76 -28.20
N ARG A 46 -2.99 -22.59 -28.03
CA ARG A 46 -2.30 -21.28 -27.88
C ARG A 46 -1.46 -21.20 -26.61
N LEU A 47 -1.78 -22.02 -25.60
CA LEU A 47 -1.07 -22.05 -24.32
C LEU A 47 0.06 -23.09 -24.31
N LEU A 48 0.32 -23.82 -25.41
CA LEU A 48 1.40 -24.78 -25.48
C LEU A 48 2.75 -24.14 -25.21
N ASN A 49 3.51 -24.77 -24.32
CA ASN A 49 4.90 -24.42 -24.06
C ASN A 49 5.79 -25.18 -25.06
N TRP A 50 5.92 -24.66 -26.27
CA TRP A 50 6.68 -25.30 -27.34
C TRP A 50 8.12 -25.64 -26.97
N ARG A 51 8.76 -24.78 -26.16
CA ARG A 51 10.14 -25.00 -25.72
C ARG A 51 10.27 -26.20 -24.78
N LEU A 52 9.35 -26.36 -23.83
CA LEU A 52 9.34 -27.50 -22.91
C LEU A 52 8.89 -28.77 -23.63
N THR A 53 7.88 -28.68 -24.49
CA THR A 53 7.39 -29.78 -25.34
C THR A 53 8.48 -30.35 -26.22
N ALA A 54 9.25 -29.50 -26.92
CA ALA A 54 10.35 -29.91 -27.76
C ALA A 54 11.48 -30.60 -26.98
N ARG A 55 11.75 -30.16 -25.74
CA ARG A 55 12.81 -30.73 -24.90
C ARG A 55 12.42 -32.07 -24.26
N THR A 56 11.14 -32.24 -23.94
CA THR A 56 10.66 -33.41 -23.19
C THR A 56 9.99 -34.45 -24.06
N GLY A 57 9.65 -34.12 -25.30
CA GLY A 57 8.89 -35.00 -26.20
C GLY A 57 7.42 -35.18 -25.82
N ARG A 58 6.92 -34.47 -24.80
CA ARG A 58 5.53 -34.51 -24.32
C ARG A 58 4.93 -33.11 -24.37
N ALA A 59 3.66 -33.00 -24.74
CA ALA A 59 2.98 -31.71 -24.79
C ALA A 59 2.78 -31.12 -23.39
N PHE A 60 3.19 -29.88 -23.21
CA PHE A 60 2.98 -29.07 -22.00
C PHE A 60 2.24 -27.79 -22.32
N VAL A 61 1.34 -27.36 -21.43
CA VAL A 61 0.66 -26.06 -21.48
C VAL A 61 1.18 -25.16 -20.38
N ARG A 62 1.23 -23.85 -20.69
CA ARG A 62 1.56 -22.81 -19.71
C ARG A 62 0.33 -22.53 -18.87
N GLU A 63 0.50 -22.57 -17.57
CA GLU A 63 -0.48 -22.08 -16.60
C GLU A 63 -0.14 -20.65 -16.25
N TYR A 64 -1.16 -19.82 -16.25
CA TYR A 64 -1.06 -18.42 -15.86
C TYR A 64 -1.94 -18.19 -14.65
N GLU A 65 -1.41 -17.49 -13.67
CA GLU A 65 -2.20 -16.97 -12.56
C GLU A 65 -2.63 -15.55 -12.87
N ALA A 66 -3.89 -15.23 -12.59
CA ALA A 66 -4.35 -13.86 -12.62
C ALA A 66 -3.65 -13.10 -11.48
N LEU A 67 -3.00 -11.99 -11.80
CA LEU A 67 -2.47 -11.09 -10.78
C LEU A 67 -3.62 -10.68 -9.86
N LYS A 68 -3.62 -11.22 -8.65
CA LYS A 68 -4.61 -10.87 -7.64
C LYS A 68 -4.32 -9.44 -7.19
N ARG A 69 -5.14 -8.50 -7.65
CA ARG A 69 -5.05 -7.11 -7.19
C ARG A 69 -5.35 -7.08 -5.70
N THR A 70 -4.38 -6.64 -4.91
CA THR A 70 -4.53 -6.49 -3.47
C THR A 70 -4.80 -5.03 -3.16
N SER A 71 -5.90 -4.75 -2.48
CA SER A 71 -6.18 -3.40 -2.02
C SER A 71 -5.16 -2.99 -0.95
N VAL A 72 -4.56 -1.82 -1.13
CA VAL A 72 -3.58 -1.25 -0.19
C VAL A 72 -4.24 -0.13 0.59
N TYR A 73 -4.34 -0.26 1.90
CA TYR A 73 -4.85 0.78 2.78
C TYR A 73 -3.70 1.47 3.51
N LEU A 74 -3.54 2.75 3.24
CA LEU A 74 -2.59 3.60 3.95
C LEU A 74 -3.28 4.17 5.18
N VAL A 75 -2.80 3.80 6.34
CA VAL A 75 -3.32 4.21 7.64
C VAL A 75 -2.35 5.24 8.21
N VAL A 76 -2.74 6.52 8.18
CA VAL A 76 -1.88 7.64 8.58
C VAL A 76 -2.32 8.16 9.94
N ASP A 77 -1.39 8.15 10.88
CA ASP A 77 -1.60 8.74 12.19
C ASP A 77 -1.59 10.27 12.10
N THR A 78 -2.69 10.87 12.51
CA THR A 78 -2.89 12.33 12.50
C THR A 78 -2.92 12.91 13.91
N SER A 79 -2.48 12.13 14.92
CA SER A 79 -2.46 12.58 16.32
C SER A 79 -1.49 13.74 16.55
N ALA A 80 -1.68 14.45 17.65
CA ALA A 80 -0.85 15.60 18.02
C ALA A 80 0.62 15.21 18.19
N SER A 81 0.93 14.00 18.67
CA SER A 81 2.30 13.49 18.81
C SER A 81 3.07 13.48 17.49
N MET A 82 2.42 13.14 16.39
CA MET A 82 3.01 13.14 15.05
C MET A 82 3.38 14.53 14.53
N VAL A 83 2.73 15.58 15.05
CA VAL A 83 2.96 16.96 14.63
C VAL A 83 4.09 17.62 15.42
N LEU A 84 4.27 17.19 16.68
CA LEU A 84 5.39 17.64 17.51
C LEU A 84 6.70 17.10 16.94
N SER A 85 7.67 17.97 16.75
CA SER A 85 8.99 17.60 16.24
C SER A 85 10.06 18.54 16.77
N SER A 86 11.20 17.97 17.16
CA SER A 86 12.43 18.71 17.49
C SER A 86 13.12 19.28 16.26
N MET A 87 12.83 18.73 15.08
CA MET A 87 13.44 19.13 13.82
C MET A 87 12.68 20.29 13.17
N ARG A 88 13.35 21.42 12.91
CA ARG A 88 12.74 22.61 12.27
C ARG A 88 12.29 22.38 10.83
N ALA A 89 12.82 21.39 10.13
CA ALA A 89 12.61 21.23 8.70
C ALA A 89 11.40 20.36 8.33
N ASN A 90 11.20 19.23 9.03
CA ASN A 90 10.10 18.28 8.71
C ASN A 90 9.57 17.64 9.99
N SER A 91 8.28 17.74 10.26
CA SER A 91 7.64 16.99 11.33
C SER A 91 7.48 15.51 10.95
N LYS A 92 7.38 14.62 11.96
CA LYS A 92 7.04 13.20 11.75
C LYS A 92 5.83 13.05 10.82
N TYR A 93 4.82 13.90 11.00
CA TYR A 93 3.62 13.94 10.18
C TYR A 93 3.90 14.26 8.71
N GLN A 94 4.77 15.23 8.42
CA GLN A 94 5.13 15.55 7.03
C GLN A 94 5.86 14.41 6.35
N ILE A 95 6.75 13.73 7.08
CA ILE A 95 7.46 12.55 6.60
C ILE A 95 6.45 11.42 6.32
N ALA A 96 5.52 11.16 7.25
CA ALA A 96 4.46 10.17 7.06
C ALA A 96 3.64 10.42 5.79
N LEU A 97 3.25 11.69 5.53
CA LEU A 97 2.50 12.04 4.32
C LEU A 97 3.31 11.86 3.03
N GLN A 98 4.61 12.16 3.04
CA GLN A 98 5.48 11.94 1.89
C GLN A 98 5.61 10.46 1.57
N ILE A 99 5.84 9.62 2.59
CA ILE A 99 5.91 8.17 2.46
C ILE A 99 4.57 7.61 1.99
N ALA A 100 3.45 8.03 2.59
CA ALA A 100 2.11 7.61 2.18
C ALA A 100 1.83 7.94 0.71
N GLY A 101 2.20 9.14 0.27
CA GLY A 101 2.07 9.55 -1.12
C GLY A 101 2.89 8.72 -2.09
N ALA A 102 4.14 8.42 -1.73
CA ALA A 102 5.04 7.59 -2.53
C ALA A 102 4.51 6.15 -2.66
N LEU A 103 4.11 5.54 -1.53
CA LEU A 103 3.53 4.20 -1.51
C LEU A 103 2.21 4.13 -2.28
N ALA A 104 1.37 5.16 -2.18
CA ALA A 104 0.14 5.26 -2.95
C ALA A 104 0.42 5.23 -4.46
N LEU A 105 1.34 6.06 -4.94
CA LEU A 105 1.69 6.10 -6.35
C LEU A 105 2.34 4.80 -6.83
N ALA A 106 3.25 4.22 -6.05
CA ALA A 106 3.88 2.94 -6.36
C ALA A 106 2.83 1.81 -6.48
N SER A 107 1.88 1.76 -5.53
CA SER A 107 0.79 0.76 -5.55
C SER A 107 -0.13 0.93 -6.76
N LEU A 108 -0.52 2.17 -7.09
CA LEU A 108 -1.35 2.46 -8.27
C LEU A 108 -0.63 2.12 -9.58
N ASN A 109 0.69 2.32 -9.66
CA ASN A 109 1.48 1.95 -10.84
C ASN A 109 1.50 0.42 -11.05
N GLN A 110 1.38 -0.35 -9.97
CA GLN A 110 1.21 -1.81 -9.99
C GLN A 110 -0.26 -2.25 -10.16
N SER A 111 -1.18 -1.31 -10.45
CA SER A 111 -2.62 -1.56 -10.59
C SER A 111 -3.31 -2.06 -9.31
N ASN A 112 -2.71 -1.85 -8.15
CA ASN A 112 -3.32 -2.12 -6.85
C ASN A 112 -4.14 -0.90 -6.41
N PRO A 113 -5.45 -1.06 -6.10
CA PRO A 113 -6.28 0.04 -5.61
C PRO A 113 -5.81 0.50 -4.22
N VAL A 114 -5.85 1.81 -3.99
CA VAL A 114 -5.35 2.43 -2.76
C VAL A 114 -6.50 3.09 -1.99
N GLY A 115 -6.67 2.72 -0.73
CA GLY A 115 -7.53 3.39 0.23
C GLY A 115 -6.72 4.19 1.25
N LEU A 116 -7.37 5.11 1.96
CA LEU A 116 -6.75 5.96 2.97
C LEU A 116 -7.61 6.04 4.23
N LEU A 117 -6.95 5.94 5.39
CA LEU A 117 -7.56 6.13 6.70
C LEU A 117 -6.72 7.07 7.55
N ALA A 118 -7.32 8.14 8.08
CA ALA A 118 -6.74 8.93 9.15
C ALA A 118 -7.12 8.37 10.51
N VAL A 119 -6.14 8.13 11.38
CA VAL A 119 -6.36 7.49 12.69
C VAL A 119 -6.15 8.42 13.90
N GLY A 120 -6.35 9.71 13.71
CA GLY A 120 -6.61 10.69 14.76
C GLY A 120 -8.11 10.89 14.99
N SER A 121 -8.51 12.01 15.60
CA SER A 121 -9.93 12.37 15.75
C SER A 121 -10.60 12.74 14.41
N ARG A 122 -9.81 13.03 13.38
CA ARG A 122 -10.28 13.34 12.04
C ARG A 122 -11.02 12.16 11.41
N GLN A 123 -12.15 12.45 10.79
CA GLN A 123 -12.93 11.44 10.06
C GLN A 123 -12.57 11.51 8.57
N LEU A 124 -11.46 10.90 8.21
CA LEU A 124 -11.12 10.66 6.81
C LEU A 124 -10.94 9.16 6.59
N HIS A 125 -11.90 8.57 5.91
CA HIS A 125 -11.85 7.20 5.44
C HIS A 125 -12.26 7.19 3.96
N ALA A 126 -11.31 6.90 3.10
CA ALA A 126 -11.51 6.77 1.68
C ALA A 126 -11.37 5.29 1.28
N PRO A 127 -12.39 4.71 0.62
CA PRO A 127 -12.33 3.33 0.14
C PRO A 127 -11.25 3.20 -0.94
N ALA A 128 -10.79 1.96 -1.16
CA ALA A 128 -9.76 1.71 -2.18
C ALA A 128 -10.24 2.09 -3.58
N ASP A 129 -9.47 2.93 -4.27
CA ASP A 129 -9.72 3.45 -5.62
C ASP A 129 -8.46 3.33 -6.49
N ASN A 130 -8.63 3.19 -7.80
CA ASN A 130 -7.55 3.17 -8.78
C ASN A 130 -7.23 4.56 -9.36
N SER A 131 -8.03 5.57 -9.01
CA SER A 131 -7.86 6.94 -9.50
C SER A 131 -6.71 7.64 -8.80
N LYS A 132 -5.64 7.91 -9.54
CA LYS A 132 -4.50 8.69 -9.05
C LYS A 132 -4.91 10.08 -8.55
N GLN A 133 -5.88 10.69 -9.23
CA GLN A 133 -6.39 12.02 -8.86
C GLN A 133 -7.13 11.98 -7.52
N SER A 134 -8.00 10.98 -7.31
CA SER A 134 -8.72 10.79 -6.03
C SER A 134 -7.74 10.59 -4.89
N VAL A 135 -6.79 9.67 -5.05
CA VAL A 135 -5.81 9.31 -4.01
C VAL A 135 -4.92 10.51 -3.63
N LEU A 136 -4.39 11.23 -4.61
CA LEU A 136 -3.61 12.46 -4.34
C LEU A 136 -4.47 13.56 -3.71
N GLY A 137 -5.75 13.64 -4.08
CA GLY A 137 -6.73 14.54 -3.45
C GLY A 137 -6.88 14.26 -1.95
N TRP A 138 -7.01 12.99 -1.55
CA TRP A 138 -7.11 12.60 -0.14
C TRP A 138 -5.84 12.89 0.65
N ILE A 139 -4.66 12.62 0.08
CA ILE A 139 -3.37 12.95 0.70
C ILE A 139 -3.24 14.46 0.89
N ASN A 140 -3.68 15.26 -0.08
CA ASN A 140 -3.69 16.71 0.05
C ASN A 140 -4.65 17.22 1.15
N GLN A 141 -5.78 16.53 1.38
CA GLN A 141 -6.67 16.84 2.50
C GLN A 141 -6.00 16.61 3.85
N LEU A 142 -5.14 15.59 3.97
CA LEU A 142 -4.36 15.33 5.18
C LEU A 142 -3.29 16.40 5.46
N ARG A 143 -2.87 17.18 4.47
CA ARG A 143 -1.85 18.26 4.68
C ARG A 143 -2.31 19.37 5.62
N SER A 144 -3.63 19.55 5.78
CA SER A 144 -4.15 20.50 6.78
C SER A 144 -4.01 19.88 8.17
N VAL A 145 -3.09 20.41 8.97
CA VAL A 145 -2.77 19.91 10.30
C VAL A 145 -3.74 20.48 11.35
N SER A 146 -4.17 19.65 12.30
CA SER A 146 -4.88 20.07 13.50
C SER A 146 -4.08 19.60 14.71
N PHE A 147 -3.62 20.56 15.53
CA PHE A 147 -2.78 20.28 16.71
C PHE A 147 -3.54 19.67 17.90
N GLY A 148 -4.86 19.55 17.80
CA GLY A 148 -5.72 19.06 18.88
C GLY A 148 -6.26 17.65 18.67
N GLU A 149 -5.71 16.88 17.74
CA GLU A 149 -6.22 15.51 17.47
C GLU A 149 -5.73 14.51 18.51
N SER A 150 -6.66 13.80 19.13
CA SER A 150 -6.35 12.70 20.04
C SER A 150 -5.89 11.45 19.28
N THR A 151 -5.08 10.64 19.93
CA THR A 151 -4.61 9.34 19.40
C THR A 151 -5.73 8.32 19.49
N CYS A 152 -6.17 7.77 18.37
CA CYS A 152 -7.26 6.79 18.25
C CYS A 152 -6.89 5.61 17.32
N VAL A 153 -5.62 5.29 17.18
CA VAL A 153 -5.09 4.30 16.22
C VAL A 153 -5.76 2.95 16.40
N GLY A 154 -5.71 2.38 17.60
CA GLY A 154 -6.24 1.05 17.88
C GLY A 154 -7.74 0.92 17.63
N THR A 155 -8.52 1.93 18.02
CA THR A 155 -9.98 1.93 17.83
C THR A 155 -10.35 2.00 16.35
N LYS A 156 -9.68 2.86 15.58
CA LYS A 156 -9.96 3.01 14.15
C LYS A 156 -9.46 1.83 13.32
N LEU A 157 -8.35 1.21 13.71
CA LEU A 157 -7.89 -0.03 13.08
C LEU A 157 -8.91 -1.16 13.21
N ARG A 158 -9.53 -1.33 14.40
CA ARG A 158 -10.61 -2.33 14.58
C ARG A 158 -11.81 -2.02 13.71
N ALA A 159 -12.21 -0.75 13.64
CA ALA A 159 -13.34 -0.33 12.81
C ALA A 159 -13.06 -0.58 11.31
N LEU A 160 -11.83 -0.32 10.84
CA LEU A 160 -11.41 -0.62 9.48
C LEU A 160 -11.50 -2.13 9.19
N GLY A 161 -10.94 -2.98 10.05
CA GLY A 161 -10.97 -4.43 9.88
C GLY A 161 -12.38 -4.99 9.77
N ALA A 162 -13.33 -4.45 10.52
CA ALA A 162 -14.74 -4.86 10.43
C ALA A 162 -15.40 -4.48 9.07
N GLN A 163 -14.87 -3.51 8.35
CA GLN A 163 -15.38 -3.05 7.05
C GLN A 163 -14.73 -3.77 5.87
N LEU A 164 -13.51 -4.26 6.04
CA LEU A 164 -12.77 -4.92 4.97
C LEU A 164 -13.26 -6.37 4.78
N LYS A 165 -13.85 -6.63 3.62
CA LYS A 165 -14.40 -7.96 3.27
C LYS A 165 -13.38 -8.89 2.59
N GLN A 166 -12.27 -8.34 2.12
CA GLN A 166 -11.24 -9.07 1.38
C GLN A 166 -9.88 -8.83 2.02
N THR A 167 -9.00 -9.83 1.93
CA THR A 167 -7.60 -9.69 2.33
C THR A 167 -6.98 -8.48 1.63
N SER A 168 -6.39 -7.59 2.41
CA SER A 168 -5.81 -6.32 1.97
C SER A 168 -4.46 -6.12 2.63
N LEU A 169 -3.62 -5.29 2.04
CA LEU A 169 -2.38 -4.83 2.66
C LEU A 169 -2.67 -3.54 3.43
N LEU A 170 -2.42 -3.54 4.73
CA LEU A 170 -2.57 -2.39 5.61
C LEU A 170 -1.19 -1.87 5.98
N ILE A 171 -0.90 -0.62 5.66
CA ILE A 171 0.37 0.03 6.00
C ILE A 171 0.10 1.16 6.98
N LEU A 172 0.46 0.96 8.25
CA LEU A 172 0.35 1.97 9.30
C LEU A 172 1.60 2.84 9.34
N LEU A 173 1.40 4.16 9.29
CA LEU A 173 2.44 5.17 9.49
C LEU A 173 2.13 5.92 10.80
N SER A 174 2.88 5.67 11.87
CA SER A 174 2.63 6.19 13.22
C SER A 174 3.91 6.18 14.06
N ASP A 175 3.92 6.97 15.12
CA ASP A 175 4.92 6.89 16.20
C ASP A 175 4.55 5.87 17.29
N LEU A 176 3.43 5.13 17.10
CA LEU A 176 2.95 4.04 17.96
C LEU A 176 2.70 4.42 19.43
N HIS A 177 2.42 5.67 19.73
CA HIS A 177 2.10 6.11 21.10
C HIS A 177 0.74 5.60 21.63
N ASP A 178 -0.11 4.99 20.78
CA ASP A 178 -1.35 4.34 21.23
C ASP A 178 -1.08 2.91 21.73
N PRO A 179 -1.29 2.62 23.03
CA PRO A 179 -1.07 1.30 23.60
C PRO A 179 -1.99 0.22 23.01
N LEU A 180 -3.13 0.61 22.42
CA LEU A 180 -4.07 -0.30 21.77
C LEU A 180 -3.68 -0.63 20.32
N ALA A 181 -2.77 0.12 19.71
CA ALA A 181 -2.37 -0.07 18.33
C ALA A 181 -1.82 -1.48 18.05
N ALA A 182 -0.89 -1.95 18.89
CA ALA A 182 -0.26 -3.27 18.74
C ALA A 182 -1.27 -4.42 18.84
N ALA A 183 -2.20 -4.36 19.79
CA ALA A 183 -3.24 -5.38 19.96
C ALA A 183 -4.20 -5.41 18.78
N SER A 184 -4.58 -4.22 18.27
CA SER A 184 -5.47 -4.10 17.12
C SER A 184 -4.82 -4.58 15.83
N LEU A 185 -3.52 -4.28 15.62
CA LEU A 185 -2.74 -4.79 14.49
C LEU A 185 -2.62 -6.31 14.50
N ARG A 186 -2.36 -6.93 15.66
CA ARG A 186 -2.33 -8.40 15.79
C ARG A 186 -3.65 -9.05 15.39
N THR A 187 -4.76 -8.43 15.73
CA THR A 187 -6.08 -8.92 15.33
C THR A 187 -6.29 -8.80 13.81
N LEU A 188 -5.90 -7.67 13.22
CA LEU A 188 -5.99 -7.45 11.79
C LEU A 188 -5.08 -8.39 10.99
N ALA A 189 -3.89 -8.67 11.50
CA ALA A 189 -2.92 -9.55 10.85
C ALA A 189 -3.37 -11.02 10.74
N GLN A 190 -4.47 -11.40 11.39
CA GLN A 190 -5.09 -12.72 11.20
C GLN A 190 -5.84 -12.86 9.86
N GLN A 191 -6.26 -11.74 9.27
CA GLN A 191 -7.06 -11.71 8.04
C GLN A 191 -6.46 -10.87 6.92
N HIS A 192 -5.52 -9.99 7.25
CA HIS A 192 -4.91 -9.02 6.34
C HIS A 192 -3.40 -9.03 6.49
N ASP A 193 -2.69 -8.61 5.46
CA ASP A 193 -1.26 -8.34 5.54
C ASP A 193 -1.04 -6.98 6.19
N CYS A 194 -0.24 -6.92 7.25
CA CYS A 194 0.00 -5.69 7.99
C CYS A 194 1.49 -5.33 7.99
N ALA A 195 1.79 -4.09 7.63
CA ALA A 195 3.11 -3.49 7.76
C ALA A 195 3.01 -2.22 8.62
N VAL A 196 4.07 -1.92 9.36
CA VAL A 196 4.17 -0.70 10.16
C VAL A 196 5.42 0.06 9.78
N ILE A 197 5.26 1.33 9.49
CA ILE A 197 6.36 2.28 9.33
C ILE A 197 6.37 3.13 10.59
N HIS A 198 7.29 2.79 11.49
CA HIS A 198 7.48 3.51 12.73
C HIS A 198 8.30 4.79 12.46
N ILE A 199 7.81 5.93 12.89
CA ILE A 199 8.42 7.23 12.64
C ILE A 199 8.71 7.87 14.00
N GLU A 200 9.99 7.96 14.32
CA GLU A 200 10.49 8.52 15.58
C GLU A 200 11.17 9.89 15.35
N ASP A 201 11.12 10.73 16.37
CA ASP A 201 11.93 11.95 16.44
C ASP A 201 13.21 11.65 17.21
N PRO A 202 14.41 12.06 16.74
CA PRO A 202 15.66 11.84 17.46
C PRO A 202 15.68 12.37 18.89
N ALA A 203 14.79 13.29 19.27
CA ALA A 203 14.67 13.81 20.63
C ALA A 203 13.80 12.93 21.55
N GLU A 204 13.11 11.93 21.01
CA GLU A 204 12.28 10.97 21.78
C GLU A 204 13.07 9.72 22.18
N THR A 205 14.32 9.57 21.69
CA THR A 205 15.27 8.52 22.03
C THR A 205 16.22 9.03 23.12
#